data_4b26170b6e8b0084c36846b0fbf62d92
#
_entry.id   4b26170b6e8b0084c36846b0fbf62d92
#
_cell.length_a   1.000
_cell.length_b   1.000
_cell.length_c   1.000
_cell.angle_alpha   90.00
_cell.angle_beta   90.00
_cell.angle_gamma   90.00
#
_symmetry.space_group_name_H-M   'P 1'
#
loop_
_entity.id
_entity.type
_entity.pdbx_description
1 polymer ?
#
loop_
_entity_poly.entity_id
_entity_poly.type
_entity_poly.pdbx_seq_one_letter_code
_entity_poly.pdbx_strand_id
1 'polypeptide(L)'
;MTRRKFIKKSLTASLFGGAVASSFFFPNIVSSKKKHTWVAVSAFDKAGILGRSFARLCDEITRISEGELNIRLFHANELVGAFESFDVVQSGTCQMGFGSPYYWTGKSPAISFLSGIPFGFNQQEMAAWFYHGDGLKLANKVYNELNL
;
A
#
# COMPACT_ATOMS: atom_id res chain seq x y z
N MET A 1 -14.12 36.20 22.33
CA MET A 1 -13.56 35.57 23.55
C MET A 1 -12.58 34.52 23.14
N THR A 2 -11.30 34.71 23.41
CA THR A 2 -10.21 33.81 22.97
C THR A 2 -10.13 32.60 23.89
N ARG A 3 -9.88 31.41 23.33
CA ARG A 3 -9.75 30.09 24.01
C ARG A 3 -8.92 30.13 25.32
N ARG A 4 -7.95 31.03 25.42
CA ARG A 4 -7.11 31.23 26.62
C ARG A 4 -7.86 31.80 27.83
N LYS A 5 -8.99 32.51 27.68
CA LYS A 5 -9.79 33.05 28.78
C LYS A 5 -10.73 32.02 29.40
N PHE A 6 -11.08 30.97 28.66
CA PHE A 6 -11.93 29.89 29.16
C PHE A 6 -11.20 28.99 30.15
N ILE A 7 -9.92 28.68 29.85
CA ILE A 7 -9.10 27.82 30.75
C ILE A 7 -8.75 28.51 32.06
N LYS A 8 -8.59 29.85 32.09
CA LYS A 8 -8.28 30.56 33.34
C LYS A 8 -9.49 30.72 34.28
N LYS A 9 -10.73 30.63 33.80
CA LYS A 9 -11.91 30.72 34.62
C LYS A 9 -12.33 29.40 35.26
N SER A 10 -11.87 28.26 34.76
CA SER A 10 -12.15 26.95 35.35
C SER A 10 -11.19 26.53 36.46
N LEU A 11 -10.06 27.23 36.63
CA LEU A 11 -9.07 26.91 37.66
C LEU A 11 -9.31 27.63 39.01
N THR A 12 -10.24 28.58 39.10
CA THR A 12 -10.47 29.37 40.34
C THR A 12 -11.71 28.97 41.11
N ALA A 13 -12.45 27.93 40.70
CA ALA A 13 -13.70 27.53 41.34
C ALA A 13 -13.63 26.22 42.17
N SER A 14 -12.44 25.67 42.46
CA SER A 14 -12.33 24.40 43.20
C SER A 14 -11.39 24.46 44.41
N LEU A 15 -11.61 25.45 45.30
CA LEU A 15 -10.94 25.51 46.60
C LEU A 15 -11.96 25.65 47.75
N PHE A 16 -13.01 24.82 47.76
CA PHE A 16 -13.76 24.56 48.99
C PHE A 16 -14.68 23.33 48.79
N GLY A 17 -14.40 22.27 49.53
CA GLY A 17 -15.42 21.28 49.93
C GLY A 17 -15.34 19.89 49.31
N GLY A 18 -14.90 18.90 50.09
CA GLY A 18 -15.39 17.54 50.04
C GLY A 18 -14.62 16.58 49.11
N ALA A 19 -13.93 15.63 49.73
CA ALA A 19 -13.37 14.46 49.07
C ALA A 19 -14.46 13.63 48.36
N VAL A 20 -14.69 13.88 47.07
CA VAL A 20 -15.38 12.97 46.17
C VAL A 20 -14.34 12.52 45.18
N ALA A 21 -14.00 11.23 45.19
CA ALA A 21 -13.18 10.60 44.18
C ALA A 21 -13.90 10.74 42.84
N SER A 22 -13.70 11.86 42.15
CA SER A 22 -14.09 12.04 40.76
C SER A 22 -13.10 11.25 39.93
N SER A 23 -13.50 10.02 39.53
CA SER A 23 -12.91 9.32 38.40
C SER A 23 -12.89 10.30 37.24
N PHE A 24 -11.69 10.82 36.95
CA PHE A 24 -11.46 11.58 35.73
C PHE A 24 -11.70 10.63 34.55
N PHE A 25 -12.90 10.62 34.01
CA PHE A 25 -13.17 10.15 32.69
C PHE A 25 -12.40 11.07 31.73
N PHE A 26 -11.15 10.69 31.41
CA PHE A 26 -10.53 11.20 30.22
C PHE A 26 -11.33 10.61 29.05
N PRO A 27 -12.03 11.43 28.25
CA PRO A 27 -12.59 10.90 27.03
C PRO A 27 -11.39 10.35 26.23
N ASN A 28 -11.32 9.03 26.09
CA ASN A 28 -10.45 8.43 25.13
C ASN A 28 -10.84 9.06 23.79
N ILE A 29 -10.03 9.99 23.32
CA ILE A 29 -10.12 10.48 21.96
C ILE A 29 -9.66 9.27 21.12
N VAL A 30 -10.63 8.42 20.77
CA VAL A 30 -10.43 7.40 19.75
C VAL A 30 -10.19 8.20 18.48
N SER A 31 -8.92 8.45 18.18
CA SER A 31 -8.53 8.97 16.90
C SER A 31 -8.97 7.92 15.87
N SER A 32 -10.08 8.18 15.19
CA SER A 32 -10.55 7.35 14.10
C SER A 32 -9.46 7.39 13.03
N LYS A 33 -8.63 6.35 12.98
CA LYS A 33 -7.62 6.16 11.95
C LYS A 33 -8.32 6.17 10.60
N LYS A 34 -7.84 6.96 9.67
CA LYS A 34 -8.43 7.10 8.35
C LYS A 34 -8.22 5.79 7.58
N LYS A 35 -9.31 5.11 7.24
CA LYS A 35 -9.24 3.87 6.47
C LYS A 35 -9.12 4.17 4.98
N HIS A 36 -8.22 3.49 4.32
CA HIS A 36 -8.03 3.53 2.87
C HIS A 36 -8.34 2.16 2.27
N THR A 37 -8.98 2.15 1.11
CA THR A 37 -9.21 0.92 0.34
C THR A 37 -8.52 1.06 -0.99
N TRP A 38 -7.63 0.11 -1.29
CA TRP A 38 -7.00 -0.02 -2.59
C TRP A 38 -7.59 -1.18 -3.35
N VAL A 39 -7.66 -1.03 -4.66
CA VAL A 39 -7.97 -2.12 -5.58
C VAL A 39 -6.66 -2.61 -6.19
N ALA A 40 -6.41 -3.91 -6.04
CA ALA A 40 -5.26 -4.58 -6.63
C ALA A 40 -5.73 -5.56 -7.70
N VAL A 41 -4.96 -5.66 -8.78
CA VAL A 41 -5.19 -6.61 -9.87
C VAL A 41 -3.97 -7.49 -10.08
N SER A 42 -4.19 -8.75 -10.42
CA SER A 42 -3.13 -9.72 -10.69
C SER A 42 -3.26 -10.27 -12.11
N ALA A 43 -2.13 -10.36 -12.82
CA ALA A 43 -2.06 -11.07 -14.08
C ALA A 43 -2.08 -12.61 -13.90
N PHE A 44 -2.08 -13.11 -12.67
CA PHE A 44 -2.06 -14.53 -12.35
C PHE A 44 -3.40 -14.98 -11.77
N ASP A 45 -3.75 -16.24 -12.04
CA ASP A 45 -4.94 -16.87 -11.50
C ASP A 45 -4.82 -17.12 -9.97
N LYS A 46 -5.96 -17.29 -9.33
CA LYS A 46 -6.06 -17.51 -7.88
C LYS A 46 -5.42 -18.82 -7.42
N ALA A 47 -5.47 -19.86 -8.24
CA ALA A 47 -5.00 -21.19 -7.90
C ALA A 47 -3.47 -21.32 -7.99
N GLY A 48 -2.84 -20.51 -8.85
CA GLY A 48 -1.40 -20.50 -9.08
C GLY A 48 -0.58 -20.03 -7.87
N ILE A 49 0.67 -20.45 -7.83
CA ILE A 49 1.57 -20.08 -6.72
C ILE A 49 1.77 -18.57 -6.62
N LEU A 50 1.89 -17.87 -7.76
CA LEU A 50 2.10 -16.43 -7.81
C LEU A 50 0.86 -15.67 -7.34
N GLY A 51 -0.35 -16.10 -7.78
CA GLY A 51 -1.60 -15.49 -7.33
C GLY A 51 -1.80 -15.64 -5.83
N ARG A 52 -1.54 -16.85 -5.27
CA ARG A 52 -1.60 -17.07 -3.81
C ARG A 52 -0.56 -16.27 -3.04
N SER A 53 0.64 -16.11 -3.58
CA SER A 53 1.69 -15.32 -2.92
C SER A 53 1.32 -13.85 -2.86
N PHE A 54 0.73 -13.32 -3.93
CA PHE A 54 0.26 -11.94 -3.95
C PHE A 54 -0.94 -11.72 -3.03
N ALA A 55 -1.86 -12.68 -2.95
CA ALA A 55 -2.97 -12.63 -2.00
C ALA A 55 -2.45 -12.54 -0.54
N ARG A 56 -1.48 -13.38 -0.17
CA ARG A 56 -0.85 -13.32 1.15
C ARG A 56 -0.19 -11.97 1.43
N LEU A 57 0.46 -11.37 0.43
CA LEU A 57 1.06 -10.04 0.57
C LEU A 57 -0.02 -8.98 0.85
N CYS A 58 -1.13 -9.01 0.12
CA CYS A 58 -2.26 -8.09 0.33
C CYS A 58 -2.88 -8.24 1.73
N ASP A 59 -3.09 -9.48 2.17
CA ASP A 59 -3.60 -9.78 3.51
C ASP A 59 -2.63 -9.30 4.59
N GLU A 60 -1.33 -9.52 4.41
CA GLU A 60 -0.31 -9.10 5.35
C GLU A 60 -0.21 -7.59 5.47
N ILE A 61 -0.26 -6.85 4.36
CA ILE A 61 -0.29 -5.39 4.36
C ILE A 61 -1.53 -4.88 5.13
N THR A 62 -2.70 -5.49 4.89
CA THR A 62 -3.92 -5.15 5.62
C THR A 62 -3.78 -5.43 7.12
N ARG A 63 -3.15 -6.55 7.49
CA ARG A 63 -2.91 -6.94 8.88
C ARG A 63 -1.93 -6.00 9.58
N ILE A 64 -0.76 -5.71 9.00
CA ILE A 64 0.26 -4.86 9.63
C ILE A 64 -0.16 -3.39 9.70
N SER A 65 -1.04 -2.94 8.80
CA SER A 65 -1.65 -1.60 8.86
C SER A 65 -2.81 -1.52 9.86
N GLU A 66 -3.09 -2.57 10.62
CA GLU A 66 -4.24 -2.66 11.55
C GLU A 66 -5.58 -2.31 10.85
N GLY A 67 -5.68 -2.60 9.55
CA GLY A 67 -6.85 -2.30 8.72
C GLY A 67 -6.97 -0.83 8.29
N GLU A 68 -5.94 -0.01 8.47
CA GLU A 68 -5.90 1.34 7.89
C GLU A 68 -5.83 1.29 6.36
N LEU A 69 -5.10 0.31 5.81
CA LEU A 69 -5.06 0.02 4.39
C LEU A 69 -5.68 -1.35 4.11
N ASN A 70 -6.87 -1.35 3.52
CA ASN A 70 -7.55 -2.56 3.07
C ASN A 70 -7.31 -2.75 1.57
N ILE A 71 -6.77 -3.90 1.15
CA ILE A 71 -6.49 -4.19 -0.26
C ILE A 71 -7.51 -5.22 -0.77
N ARG A 72 -8.33 -4.79 -1.76
CA ARG A 72 -9.25 -5.67 -2.48
C ARG A 72 -8.53 -6.22 -3.71
N LEU A 73 -8.14 -7.49 -3.65
CA LEU A 73 -7.46 -8.17 -4.74
C LEU A 73 -8.44 -8.82 -5.70
N PHE A 74 -8.19 -8.64 -7.00
CA PHE A 74 -8.82 -9.34 -8.10
C PHE A 74 -7.76 -10.10 -8.89
N HIS A 75 -7.98 -11.38 -9.08
CA HIS A 75 -7.11 -12.24 -9.90
C HIS A 75 -7.41 -12.09 -11.39
N ALA A 76 -6.57 -12.71 -12.21
CA ALA A 76 -6.75 -12.71 -13.67
C ALA A 76 -8.18 -13.13 -14.04
N ASN A 77 -8.81 -12.37 -14.92
CA ASN A 77 -10.18 -12.57 -15.41
C ASN A 77 -11.31 -12.36 -14.37
N GLU A 78 -11.01 -11.88 -13.16
CA GLU A 78 -12.07 -11.52 -12.19
C GLU A 78 -12.57 -10.09 -12.39
N LEU A 79 -11.71 -9.15 -12.74
CA LEU A 79 -12.04 -7.75 -13.03
C LEU A 79 -11.68 -7.38 -14.47
N VAL A 80 -10.48 -7.74 -14.88
CA VAL A 80 -9.94 -7.52 -16.24
C VAL A 80 -9.15 -8.75 -16.66
N GLY A 81 -8.84 -8.87 -17.95
CA GLY A 81 -7.94 -9.89 -18.48
C GLY A 81 -6.53 -9.77 -17.91
N ALA A 82 -5.79 -10.87 -17.91
CA ALA A 82 -4.45 -10.95 -17.33
C ALA A 82 -3.51 -9.83 -17.83
N PHE A 83 -3.47 -9.60 -19.14
CA PHE A 83 -2.59 -8.60 -19.74
C PHE A 83 -3.11 -7.17 -19.63
N GLU A 84 -4.42 -6.97 -19.43
CA GLU A 84 -5.05 -5.67 -19.25
C GLU A 84 -4.82 -5.11 -17.84
N SER A 85 -4.31 -5.92 -16.92
CA SER A 85 -3.99 -5.51 -15.55
C SER A 85 -3.02 -4.32 -15.50
N PHE A 86 -2.12 -4.20 -16.47
CA PHE A 86 -1.23 -3.05 -16.61
C PHE A 86 -1.99 -1.77 -16.92
N ASP A 87 -2.91 -1.83 -17.89
CA ASP A 87 -3.63 -0.65 -18.38
C ASP A 87 -4.54 -0.03 -17.31
N VAL A 88 -5.18 -0.85 -16.48
CA VAL A 88 -6.05 -0.35 -15.40
C VAL A 88 -5.26 0.27 -14.24
N VAL A 89 -4.00 -0.13 -14.04
CA VAL A 89 -3.11 0.55 -13.09
C VAL A 89 -2.55 1.82 -13.71
N GLN A 90 -2.11 1.78 -14.96
CA GLN A 90 -1.61 2.93 -15.71
C GLN A 90 -2.64 4.06 -15.79
N SER A 91 -3.93 3.74 -15.94
CA SER A 91 -5.03 4.70 -15.95
C SER A 91 -5.43 5.22 -14.57
N GLY A 92 -4.85 4.67 -13.49
CA GLY A 92 -5.24 5.00 -12.12
C GLY A 92 -6.56 4.37 -11.65
N THR A 93 -7.18 3.50 -12.45
CA THR A 93 -8.40 2.78 -12.07
C THR A 93 -8.15 1.82 -10.91
N CYS A 94 -7.00 1.17 -10.90
CA CYS A 94 -6.51 0.34 -9.81
C CYS A 94 -5.23 0.96 -9.22
N GLN A 95 -5.04 0.82 -7.91
CA GLN A 95 -3.90 1.40 -7.20
C GLN A 95 -2.68 0.49 -7.18
N MET A 96 -2.86 -0.80 -7.48
CA MET A 96 -1.79 -1.80 -7.40
C MET A 96 -1.95 -2.88 -8.45
N GLY A 97 -0.85 -3.29 -9.08
CA GLY A 97 -0.82 -4.38 -10.05
C GLY A 97 0.27 -5.39 -9.73
N PHE A 98 0.02 -6.65 -10.04
CA PHE A 98 0.99 -7.73 -9.93
C PHE A 98 1.05 -8.56 -11.19
N GLY A 99 2.21 -8.58 -11.83
CA GLY A 99 2.46 -9.36 -13.05
C GLY A 99 3.94 -9.42 -13.38
N SER A 100 4.31 -10.24 -14.34
CA SER A 100 5.69 -10.31 -14.81
C SER A 100 5.93 -9.20 -15.84
N PRO A 101 6.93 -8.33 -15.66
CA PRO A 101 7.16 -7.20 -16.53
C PRO A 101 7.25 -7.55 -18.02
N TYR A 102 7.83 -8.69 -18.38
CA TYR A 102 7.94 -9.11 -19.78
C TYR A 102 6.60 -9.34 -20.51
N TYR A 103 5.49 -9.47 -19.79
CA TYR A 103 4.16 -9.55 -20.40
C TYR A 103 3.80 -8.29 -21.19
N TRP A 104 4.41 -7.17 -20.86
CA TRP A 104 4.14 -5.86 -21.44
C TRP A 104 5.31 -5.28 -22.21
N THR A 105 6.14 -6.15 -22.81
CA THR A 105 7.25 -5.76 -23.70
C THR A 105 6.81 -4.81 -24.80
N GLY A 106 5.56 -4.94 -25.28
CA GLY A 106 4.95 -4.03 -26.24
C GLY A 106 4.73 -2.59 -25.74
N LYS A 107 4.69 -2.37 -24.41
CA LYS A 107 4.60 -1.02 -23.83
C LYS A 107 5.98 -0.34 -23.80
N SER A 108 6.99 -1.08 -23.40
CA SER A 108 8.39 -0.67 -23.45
C SER A 108 9.29 -1.90 -23.44
N PRO A 109 10.21 -2.05 -24.38
CA PRO A 109 11.20 -3.14 -24.35
C PRO A 109 12.05 -3.13 -23.06
N ALA A 110 12.26 -1.96 -22.44
CA ALA A 110 13.08 -1.80 -21.24
C ALA A 110 12.52 -2.58 -20.04
N ILE A 111 11.19 -2.73 -19.92
CA ILE A 111 10.59 -3.46 -18.79
C ILE A 111 10.91 -4.95 -18.78
N SER A 112 11.22 -5.54 -19.94
CA SER A 112 11.61 -6.95 -20.02
C SER A 112 12.89 -7.23 -19.25
N PHE A 113 13.82 -6.29 -19.24
CA PHE A 113 15.09 -6.41 -18.51
C PHE A 113 14.91 -6.43 -16.99
N LEU A 114 13.77 -5.97 -16.49
CA LEU A 114 13.43 -6.00 -15.05
C LEU A 114 12.92 -7.36 -14.58
N SER A 115 12.60 -8.28 -15.51
CA SER A 115 12.13 -9.64 -15.18
C SER A 115 13.24 -10.66 -15.13
N GLY A 116 14.22 -10.51 -16.01
CA GLY A 116 15.32 -11.44 -16.17
C GLY A 116 15.76 -11.55 -17.62
N ILE A 117 17.04 -11.87 -17.80
CA ILE A 117 17.71 -11.99 -19.09
C ILE A 117 18.35 -13.37 -19.14
N PRO A 118 18.23 -14.11 -20.25
CA PRO A 118 18.98 -15.35 -20.41
C PRO A 118 20.48 -15.12 -20.18
N PHE A 119 21.09 -15.96 -19.33
CA PHE A 119 22.49 -15.84 -18.88
C PHE A 119 22.82 -14.57 -18.08
N GLY A 120 21.79 -13.83 -17.63
CA GLY A 120 21.93 -12.68 -16.74
C GLY A 120 22.04 -13.09 -15.26
N PHE A 121 21.63 -12.19 -14.38
CA PHE A 121 21.67 -12.41 -12.94
C PHE A 121 20.82 -13.59 -12.49
N ASN A 122 21.33 -14.37 -11.55
CA ASN A 122 20.51 -15.31 -10.79
C ASN A 122 19.60 -14.53 -9.80
N GLN A 123 18.71 -15.24 -9.07
CA GLN A 123 17.73 -14.60 -8.19
C GLN A 123 18.39 -13.75 -7.09
N GLN A 124 19.50 -14.21 -6.50
CA GLN A 124 20.19 -13.49 -5.45
C GLN A 124 20.91 -12.24 -5.99
N GLU A 125 21.55 -12.37 -7.13
CA GLU A 125 22.21 -11.26 -7.81
C GLU A 125 21.19 -10.19 -8.27
N MET A 126 20.04 -10.63 -8.78
CA MET A 126 18.96 -9.72 -9.15
C MET A 126 18.43 -8.97 -7.93
N ALA A 127 18.20 -9.65 -6.82
CA ALA A 127 17.78 -9.03 -5.57
C ALA A 127 18.85 -8.03 -5.06
N ALA A 128 20.12 -8.41 -5.10
CA ALA A 128 21.20 -7.53 -4.72
C ALA A 128 21.25 -6.27 -5.60
N TRP A 129 21.11 -6.44 -6.92
CA TRP A 129 21.06 -5.32 -7.84
C TRP A 129 19.88 -4.40 -7.60
N PHE A 130 18.68 -4.95 -7.34
CA PHE A 130 17.51 -4.15 -7.03
C PHE A 130 17.65 -3.36 -5.72
N TYR A 131 18.12 -3.99 -4.64
CA TYR A 131 18.10 -3.40 -3.30
C TYR A 131 19.38 -2.66 -2.93
N HIS A 132 20.52 -3.02 -3.52
CA HIS A 132 21.83 -2.46 -3.17
C HIS A 132 22.56 -1.83 -4.38
N GLY A 133 22.04 -2.00 -5.59
CA GLY A 133 22.53 -1.34 -6.78
C GLY A 133 21.54 -0.30 -7.32
N ASP A 134 21.62 0.00 -8.63
CA ASP A 134 20.76 0.97 -9.30
C ASP A 134 19.44 0.37 -9.82
N GLY A 135 19.13 -0.89 -9.53
CA GLY A 135 17.99 -1.62 -10.10
C GLY A 135 16.65 -0.94 -9.85
N LEU A 136 16.33 -0.59 -8.59
CA LEU A 136 15.09 0.12 -8.26
C LEU A 136 15.03 1.51 -8.88
N LYS A 137 16.14 2.23 -8.94
CA LYS A 137 16.19 3.55 -9.55
C LYS A 137 15.90 3.49 -11.05
N LEU A 138 16.48 2.52 -11.74
CA LEU A 138 16.22 2.29 -13.17
C LEU A 138 14.80 1.81 -13.42
N ALA A 139 14.30 0.88 -12.62
CA ALA A 139 12.92 0.43 -12.69
C ALA A 139 11.94 1.59 -12.53
N ASN A 140 12.09 2.40 -11.48
CA ASN A 140 11.25 3.57 -11.25
C ASN A 140 11.30 4.57 -12.41
N LYS A 141 12.47 4.79 -13.01
CA LYS A 141 12.57 5.65 -14.19
C LYS A 141 11.73 5.12 -15.35
N VAL A 142 11.84 3.82 -15.66
CA VAL A 142 11.09 3.20 -16.75
C VAL A 142 9.58 3.21 -16.47
N TYR A 143 9.16 2.88 -15.25
CA TYR A 143 7.74 2.86 -14.88
C TYR A 143 7.13 4.26 -14.83
N ASN A 144 7.88 5.27 -14.36
CA ASN A 144 7.43 6.67 -14.40
C ASN A 144 7.17 7.18 -15.83
N GLU A 145 7.99 6.76 -16.82
CA GLU A 145 7.76 7.08 -18.25
C GLU A 145 6.46 6.43 -18.77
N LEU A 146 5.99 5.38 -18.10
CA LEU A 146 4.76 4.67 -18.40
C LEU A 146 3.57 5.09 -17.51
N ASN A 147 3.72 6.16 -16.72
CA ASN A 147 2.72 6.64 -15.77
C ASN A 147 2.35 5.60 -14.68
N LEU A 148 3.37 4.94 -14.13
CA LEU A 148 3.27 3.96 -13.03
C LEU A 148 4.23 4.29 -11.89
#